data_a5c25ffa6fbdbe4156cdbe517d982fab
#
_entry.id   a5c25ffa6fbdbe4156cdbe517d982fab
#
_cell.length_a   1.000
_cell.length_b   1.000
_cell.length_c   1.000
_cell.angle_alpha   90.00
_cell.angle_beta   90.00
_cell.angle_gamma   90.00
#
_symmetry.space_group_name_H-M   'P 1'
#
loop_
_entity.id
_entity.type
_entity.pdbx_description
1 polymer ?
#
loop_
_entity_poly.entity_id
_entity_poly.type
_entity_poly.pdbx_seq_one_letter_code
_entity_poly.pdbx_strand_id
1 'polypeptide(L)'
;IIDTPPIHLNLKDIHVGYPGEKSGSWNEVVQGLTMQLRHGRIGCLLGPSGCGKSTVLRAICGFEPIQAGEITLDKQVVSSPEITLAPEKRRVGVVFQDYALFPHLTNAQNVAFGLRDLPKKEALQKAEEWLERVGLKNVGSRYPHELSGGQQQRVALARAMAPEPELLLLDEPFSNLDVDLRERLAGEIRDILKANGTTALLVTHDQFEAFAIADDIGVMVDGRLVQWDSAYNLYHRPASRFVANFVGYGVFVPGVTRPGPAVEIELGTLPL
;
A
#
# COMPACT_ATOMS: atom_id res chain seq x y z
N ILE A 1 -5.62 27.27 12.26
CA ILE A 1 -4.42 26.58 11.71
C ILE A 1 -4.80 25.11 11.74
N ILE A 2 -5.03 24.51 10.57
CA ILE A 2 -5.26 23.05 10.45
C ILE A 2 -3.88 22.42 10.70
N ASP A 3 -3.74 21.79 11.86
CA ASP A 3 -2.48 21.13 12.24
C ASP A 3 -2.26 19.94 11.29
N THR A 4 -1.37 20.10 10.35
CA THR A 4 -1.10 19.07 9.34
C THR A 4 -0.32 17.93 10.01
N PRO A 5 -0.81 16.67 9.99
CA PRO A 5 -0.14 15.56 10.66
C PRO A 5 1.33 15.45 10.23
N PRO A 6 2.25 15.07 11.12
CA PRO A 6 3.66 14.92 10.79
C PRO A 6 3.87 13.81 9.76
N ILE A 7 5.01 13.87 9.05
CA ILE A 7 5.43 12.82 8.14
C ILE A 7 5.81 11.60 8.97
N HIS A 8 5.24 10.45 8.60
CA HIS A 8 5.48 9.17 9.26
C HIS A 8 6.43 8.28 8.46
N LEU A 9 6.12 8.06 7.17
CA LEU A 9 7.00 7.35 6.23
C LEU A 9 7.56 8.37 5.23
N ASN A 10 8.88 8.36 5.06
CA ASN A 10 9.54 9.17 4.04
C ASN A 10 10.54 8.31 3.26
N LEU A 11 10.35 8.24 1.96
CA LEU A 11 11.27 7.65 1.01
C LEU A 11 11.93 8.79 0.24
N LYS A 12 13.25 8.85 0.23
CA LYS A 12 14.01 9.89 -0.42
C LYS A 12 14.99 9.27 -1.41
N ASP A 13 14.68 9.44 -2.71
CA ASP A 13 15.53 9.03 -3.82
C ASP A 13 16.01 7.57 -3.71
N ILE A 14 15.08 6.64 -3.39
CA ILE A 14 15.45 5.25 -3.19
C ILE A 14 15.65 4.52 -4.50
N HIS A 15 16.72 3.72 -4.54
CA HIS A 15 17.07 2.83 -5.64
C HIS A 15 17.12 1.39 -5.14
N VAL A 16 16.42 0.48 -5.82
CA VAL A 16 16.40 -0.94 -5.47
C VAL A 16 16.53 -1.78 -6.74
N GLY A 17 17.37 -2.79 -6.68
CA GLY A 17 17.57 -3.68 -7.80
C GLY A 17 18.14 -5.02 -7.37
N TYR A 18 18.36 -5.88 -8.37
CA TYR A 18 18.82 -7.25 -8.19
C TYR A 18 20.01 -7.55 -9.11
N PRO A 19 20.88 -8.51 -8.74
CA PRO A 19 21.90 -9.01 -9.65
C PRO A 19 21.26 -9.49 -10.96
N GLY A 20 21.75 -9.01 -12.09
CA GLY A 20 21.27 -9.43 -13.40
C GLY A 20 21.83 -10.79 -13.80
N GLU A 21 21.29 -11.37 -14.90
CA GLU A 21 21.69 -12.69 -15.40
C GLU A 21 23.16 -12.77 -15.86
N LYS A 22 23.74 -11.64 -16.31
CA LYS A 22 25.16 -11.59 -16.70
C LYS A 22 26.00 -11.22 -15.46
N SER A 23 27.13 -11.90 -15.30
CA SER A 23 28.07 -11.59 -14.23
C SER A 23 28.42 -10.08 -14.23
N GLY A 24 28.18 -9.42 -13.09
CA GLY A 24 28.39 -7.99 -12.92
C GLY A 24 27.31 -7.06 -13.49
N SER A 25 26.23 -7.59 -14.09
CA SER A 25 25.08 -6.77 -14.47
C SER A 25 24.15 -6.56 -13.28
N TRP A 26 23.48 -5.41 -13.26
CA TRP A 26 22.52 -4.99 -12.26
C TRP A 26 21.19 -4.63 -12.91
N ASN A 27 20.11 -5.19 -12.42
CA ASN A 27 18.76 -4.86 -12.87
C ASN A 27 18.09 -3.96 -11.85
N GLU A 28 18.04 -2.68 -12.14
CA GLU A 28 17.40 -1.68 -11.28
C GLU A 28 15.89 -1.72 -11.49
N VAL A 29 15.15 -2.02 -10.42
CA VAL A 29 13.70 -2.16 -10.42
C VAL A 29 13.00 -0.90 -9.90
N VAL A 30 13.60 -0.22 -8.93
CA VAL A 30 13.10 1.07 -8.39
C VAL A 30 14.16 2.13 -8.64
N GLN A 31 13.78 3.23 -9.27
CA GLN A 31 14.69 4.23 -9.84
C GLN A 31 14.38 5.62 -9.28
N GLY A 32 15.03 5.98 -8.16
CA GLY A 32 14.93 7.32 -7.58
C GLY A 32 13.55 7.67 -7.02
N LEU A 33 12.89 6.73 -6.36
CA LEU A 33 11.53 6.93 -5.85
C LEU A 33 11.55 7.83 -4.60
N THR A 34 10.77 8.91 -4.65
CA THR A 34 10.60 9.84 -3.53
C THR A 34 9.12 10.02 -3.22
N MET A 35 8.72 9.76 -1.96
CA MET A 35 7.35 9.97 -1.48
C MET A 35 7.31 10.19 0.03
N GLN A 36 6.23 10.81 0.50
CA GLN A 36 5.98 11.04 1.92
C GLN A 36 4.55 10.63 2.27
N LEU A 37 4.40 9.91 3.37
CA LEU A 37 3.10 9.56 3.93
C LEU A 37 3.00 10.09 5.36
N ARG A 38 1.90 10.77 5.69
CA ARG A 38 1.67 11.37 6.99
C ARG A 38 0.98 10.40 7.95
N HIS A 39 1.11 10.63 9.25
CA HIS A 39 0.40 9.86 10.27
C HIS A 39 -1.12 9.79 10.02
N GLY A 40 -1.70 8.60 10.22
CA GLY A 40 -3.13 8.35 10.08
C GLY A 40 -3.66 8.43 8.63
N ARG A 41 -2.77 8.59 7.64
CA ARG A 41 -3.16 8.56 6.24
C ARG A 41 -2.93 7.18 5.62
N ILE A 42 -3.73 6.90 4.61
CA ILE A 42 -3.62 5.69 3.80
C ILE A 42 -3.04 6.11 2.44
N GLY A 43 -1.83 5.63 2.15
CA GLY A 43 -1.19 5.78 0.85
C GLY A 43 -1.44 4.57 -0.04
N CYS A 44 -1.38 4.75 -1.35
CA CYS A 44 -1.42 3.65 -2.32
C CYS A 44 -0.34 3.85 -3.38
N LEU A 45 0.42 2.80 -3.69
CA LEU A 45 1.21 2.73 -4.93
C LEU A 45 0.42 1.95 -5.97
N LEU A 46 0.00 2.63 -7.02
CA LEU A 46 -0.82 2.13 -8.10
C LEU A 46 0.01 2.06 -9.39
N GLY A 47 -0.09 0.98 -10.15
CA GLY A 47 0.63 0.86 -11.42
C GLY A 47 0.54 -0.54 -12.01
N PRO A 48 0.98 -0.74 -13.27
CA PRO A 48 0.95 -2.03 -13.94
C PRO A 48 1.77 -3.08 -13.19
N SER A 49 1.46 -4.36 -13.45
CA SER A 49 2.23 -5.46 -12.88
C SER A 49 3.70 -5.37 -13.29
N GLY A 50 4.61 -5.66 -12.36
CA GLY A 50 6.06 -5.62 -12.61
C GLY A 50 6.73 -4.24 -12.56
N CYS A 51 6.00 -3.14 -12.30
CA CYS A 51 6.60 -1.80 -12.23
C CYS A 51 7.40 -1.51 -10.93
N GLY A 52 7.52 -2.46 -9.99
CA GLY A 52 8.35 -2.31 -8.80
C GLY A 52 7.61 -2.05 -7.49
N LYS A 53 6.28 -2.02 -7.44
CA LYS A 53 5.49 -1.72 -6.23
C LYS A 53 5.82 -2.63 -5.04
N SER A 54 5.76 -3.95 -5.22
CA SER A 54 6.09 -4.92 -4.16
C SER A 54 7.56 -4.86 -3.76
N THR A 55 8.47 -4.44 -4.67
CA THR A 55 9.87 -4.19 -4.34
C THR A 55 10.02 -3.00 -3.40
N VAL A 56 9.29 -1.90 -3.63
CA VAL A 56 9.24 -0.76 -2.69
C VAL A 56 8.73 -1.22 -1.32
N LEU A 57 7.65 -1.99 -1.30
CA LEU A 57 7.07 -2.50 -0.06
C LEU A 57 8.07 -3.39 0.70
N ARG A 58 8.79 -4.30 0.01
CA ARG A 58 9.83 -5.14 0.61
C ARG A 58 11.01 -4.33 1.15
N ALA A 59 11.40 -3.25 0.47
CA ALA A 59 12.44 -2.34 0.96
C ALA A 59 12.01 -1.63 2.25
N ILE A 60 10.75 -1.19 2.35
CA ILE A 60 10.19 -0.60 3.58
C ILE A 60 10.15 -1.63 4.71
N CYS A 61 9.82 -2.89 4.42
CA CYS A 61 9.86 -4.00 5.40
C CYS A 61 11.27 -4.36 5.87
N GLY A 62 12.30 -4.05 5.07
CA GLY A 62 13.68 -4.47 5.32
C GLY A 62 14.02 -5.86 4.78
N PHE A 63 13.19 -6.40 3.89
CA PHE A 63 13.49 -7.64 3.18
C PHE A 63 14.43 -7.43 2.01
N GLU A 64 14.46 -6.21 1.46
CA GLU A 64 15.34 -5.82 0.35
C GLU A 64 16.20 -4.62 0.76
N PRO A 65 17.53 -4.68 0.60
CA PRO A 65 18.39 -3.54 0.83
C PRO A 65 18.20 -2.50 -0.30
N ILE A 66 18.39 -1.22 0.03
CA ILE A 66 18.42 -0.16 -0.97
C ILE A 66 19.86 0.14 -1.36
N GLN A 67 20.11 0.50 -2.62
CA GLN A 67 21.44 0.79 -3.14
C GLN A 67 21.78 2.29 -3.04
N ALA A 68 20.74 3.14 -3.05
CA ALA A 68 20.89 4.59 -2.85
C ALA A 68 19.64 5.15 -2.19
N GLY A 69 19.75 6.37 -1.67
CA GLY A 69 18.66 7.05 -1.00
C GLY A 69 18.49 6.66 0.47
N GLU A 70 17.32 6.96 1.02
CA GLU A 70 17.04 6.77 2.45
C GLU A 70 15.55 6.46 2.67
N ILE A 71 15.27 5.54 3.59
CA ILE A 71 13.92 5.28 4.12
C ILE A 71 13.92 5.65 5.60
N THR A 72 12.99 6.54 6.00
CA THR A 72 12.76 6.88 7.40
C THR A 72 11.33 6.54 7.83
N LEU A 73 11.22 5.99 9.04
CA LEU A 73 9.96 5.78 9.75
C LEU A 73 10.02 6.64 11.02
N ASP A 74 9.05 7.52 11.19
CA ASP A 74 8.92 8.42 12.34
C ASP A 74 10.24 9.09 12.73
N LYS A 75 10.96 9.65 11.73
CA LYS A 75 12.28 10.29 11.83
C LYS A 75 13.46 9.34 12.07
N GLN A 76 13.24 8.04 12.27
CA GLN A 76 14.30 7.04 12.37
C GLN A 76 14.68 6.54 10.98
N VAL A 77 15.96 6.58 10.63
CA VAL A 77 16.49 5.94 9.42
C VAL A 77 16.43 4.43 9.61
N VAL A 78 15.65 3.75 8.73
CA VAL A 78 15.50 2.30 8.75
C VAL A 78 16.22 1.60 7.60
N SER A 79 16.50 2.33 6.51
CA SER A 79 17.34 1.86 5.39
C SER A 79 18.12 3.02 4.78
N SER A 80 19.39 2.77 4.52
CA SER A 80 20.30 3.53 3.65
C SER A 80 21.29 2.53 3.04
N PRO A 81 22.20 2.94 2.13
CA PRO A 81 23.24 2.04 1.64
C PRO A 81 24.10 1.38 2.74
N GLU A 82 24.28 2.10 3.87
CA GLU A 82 25.10 1.65 5.01
C GLU A 82 24.27 0.99 6.13
N ILE A 83 22.98 1.25 6.18
CA ILE A 83 22.10 0.83 7.26
C ILE A 83 20.94 0.02 6.71
N THR A 84 20.72 -1.18 7.21
CA THR A 84 19.49 -1.94 7.00
C THR A 84 19.01 -2.45 8.36
N LEU A 85 18.02 -1.77 8.93
CA LEU A 85 17.38 -2.23 10.16
C LEU A 85 16.60 -3.51 9.87
N ALA A 86 16.80 -4.53 10.71
CA ALA A 86 16.11 -5.82 10.55
C ALA A 86 14.57 -5.66 10.63
N PRO A 87 13.81 -6.47 9.86
CA PRO A 87 12.34 -6.34 9.76
C PRO A 87 11.62 -6.30 11.11
N GLU A 88 11.99 -7.17 12.04
CA GLU A 88 11.39 -7.27 13.38
C GLU A 88 11.61 -6.02 14.27
N LYS A 89 12.55 -5.16 13.89
CA LYS A 89 12.84 -3.90 14.62
C LYS A 89 12.15 -2.69 14.01
N ARG A 90 11.45 -2.84 12.88
CA ARG A 90 10.80 -1.73 12.16
C ARG A 90 9.40 -1.42 12.66
N ARG A 91 8.79 -2.30 13.47
CA ARG A 91 7.41 -2.19 13.93
C ARG A 91 6.41 -2.01 12.78
N VAL A 92 6.63 -2.71 11.69
CA VAL A 92 5.80 -2.70 10.49
C VAL A 92 4.96 -3.97 10.44
N GLY A 93 3.64 -3.83 10.31
CA GLY A 93 2.73 -4.94 10.03
C GLY A 93 2.62 -5.17 8.52
N VAL A 94 2.48 -6.43 8.11
CA VAL A 94 2.37 -6.79 6.69
C VAL A 94 1.19 -7.72 6.47
N VAL A 95 0.36 -7.39 5.48
CA VAL A 95 -0.65 -8.29 4.90
C VAL A 95 -0.17 -8.67 3.50
N PHE A 96 0.13 -9.94 3.29
CA PHE A 96 0.60 -10.48 2.01
C PHE A 96 -0.57 -10.82 1.08
N GLN A 97 -0.31 -10.90 -0.20
CA GLN A 97 -1.28 -11.19 -1.25
C GLN A 97 -2.02 -12.53 -1.05
N ASP A 98 -1.32 -13.56 -0.56
CA ASP A 98 -1.86 -14.89 -0.24
C ASP A 98 -2.33 -15.02 1.22
N TYR A 99 -2.44 -13.86 1.93
CA TYR A 99 -2.77 -13.74 3.35
C TYR A 99 -1.73 -14.39 4.29
N ALA A 100 -0.94 -15.34 3.84
CA ALA A 100 0.10 -16.07 4.58
C ALA A 100 -0.36 -16.55 5.98
N LEU A 101 -1.61 -17.00 6.10
CA LEU A 101 -2.14 -17.54 7.35
C LEU A 101 -1.54 -18.92 7.62
N PHE A 102 -1.24 -19.20 8.89
CA PHE A 102 -0.73 -20.50 9.32
C PHE A 102 -1.89 -21.52 9.33
N PRO A 103 -1.90 -22.52 8.42
CA PRO A 103 -3.06 -23.41 8.25
C PRO A 103 -3.28 -24.36 9.43
N HIS A 104 -2.23 -24.60 10.22
CA HIS A 104 -2.24 -25.46 11.40
C HIS A 104 -2.61 -24.73 12.70
N LEU A 105 -2.78 -23.42 12.66
CA LEU A 105 -3.23 -22.59 13.77
C LEU A 105 -4.67 -22.18 13.59
N THR A 106 -5.42 -22.06 14.69
CA THR A 106 -6.75 -21.43 14.65
C THR A 106 -6.66 -19.95 14.32
N ASN A 107 -7.79 -19.30 13.99
CA ASN A 107 -7.77 -17.88 13.64
C ASN A 107 -7.32 -17.01 14.82
N ALA A 108 -7.76 -17.29 16.05
CA ALA A 108 -7.27 -16.59 17.23
C ALA A 108 -5.76 -16.81 17.46
N GLN A 109 -5.25 -18.02 17.22
CA GLN A 109 -3.82 -18.32 17.31
C GLN A 109 -3.01 -17.62 16.21
N ASN A 110 -3.55 -17.50 14.99
CA ASN A 110 -2.94 -16.71 13.92
C ASN A 110 -2.80 -15.25 14.33
N VAL A 111 -3.87 -14.64 14.88
CA VAL A 111 -3.83 -13.23 15.32
C VAL A 111 -2.90 -13.06 16.53
N ALA A 112 -2.92 -14.00 17.48
CA ALA A 112 -2.05 -13.97 18.66
C ALA A 112 -0.56 -14.20 18.34
N PHE A 113 -0.22 -14.66 17.14
CA PHE A 113 1.15 -15.04 16.77
C PHE A 113 2.17 -13.91 16.93
N GLY A 114 1.77 -12.67 16.65
CA GLY A 114 2.60 -11.48 16.83
C GLY A 114 2.67 -10.94 18.26
N LEU A 115 1.85 -11.45 19.18
CA LEU A 115 1.72 -10.95 20.56
C LEU A 115 2.62 -11.73 21.53
N ARG A 116 3.91 -11.87 21.18
CA ARG A 116 4.86 -12.76 21.89
C ARG A 116 5.21 -12.27 23.31
N ASP A 117 5.07 -10.98 23.56
CA ASP A 117 5.39 -10.36 24.84
C ASP A 117 4.26 -10.52 25.88
N LEU A 118 3.10 -11.05 25.46
CA LEU A 118 1.95 -11.28 26.33
C LEU A 118 1.87 -12.75 26.78
N PRO A 119 1.37 -13.01 28.00
CA PRO A 119 0.99 -14.36 28.40
C PRO A 119 -0.03 -14.95 27.44
N LYS A 120 0.04 -16.24 27.15
CA LYS A 120 -0.78 -16.93 26.15
C LYS A 120 -2.29 -16.63 26.27
N LYS A 121 -2.81 -16.56 27.50
CA LYS A 121 -4.24 -16.28 27.76
C LYS A 121 -4.62 -14.86 27.35
N GLU A 122 -3.77 -13.88 27.67
CA GLU A 122 -3.98 -12.47 27.32
C GLU A 122 -3.81 -12.24 25.81
N ALA A 123 -2.82 -12.88 25.19
CA ALA A 123 -2.63 -12.83 23.73
C ALA A 123 -3.85 -13.38 22.98
N LEU A 124 -4.44 -14.50 23.42
CA LEU A 124 -5.67 -15.03 22.83
C LEU A 124 -6.88 -14.14 23.06
N GLN A 125 -7.01 -13.53 24.26
CA GLN A 125 -8.09 -12.57 24.51
C GLN A 125 -7.97 -11.35 23.60
N LYS A 126 -6.78 -10.75 23.49
CA LYS A 126 -6.53 -9.62 22.57
C LYS A 126 -6.77 -10.01 21.11
N ALA A 127 -6.47 -11.26 20.74
CA ALA A 127 -6.75 -11.77 19.40
C ALA A 127 -8.26 -11.86 19.11
N GLU A 128 -9.09 -12.32 20.05
CA GLU A 128 -10.55 -12.31 19.90
C GLU A 128 -11.11 -10.90 19.77
N GLU A 129 -10.61 -9.94 20.55
CA GLU A 129 -10.98 -8.53 20.45
C GLU A 129 -10.65 -7.96 19.05
N TRP A 130 -9.49 -8.30 18.49
CA TRP A 130 -9.13 -7.89 17.12
C TRP A 130 -9.99 -8.56 16.05
N LEU A 131 -10.32 -9.85 16.22
CA LEU A 131 -11.26 -10.52 15.32
C LEU A 131 -12.64 -9.84 15.34
N GLU A 132 -13.13 -9.42 16.49
CA GLU A 132 -14.36 -8.64 16.57
C GLU A 132 -14.27 -7.28 15.90
N ARG A 133 -13.15 -6.56 16.08
CA ARG A 133 -12.91 -5.25 15.42
C ARG A 133 -12.92 -5.32 13.91
N VAL A 134 -12.45 -6.43 13.32
CA VAL A 134 -12.51 -6.65 11.88
C VAL A 134 -13.83 -7.31 11.43
N GLY A 135 -14.84 -7.38 12.30
CA GLY A 135 -16.17 -7.89 11.98
C GLY A 135 -16.28 -9.42 11.96
N LEU A 136 -15.37 -10.14 12.61
CA LEU A 136 -15.34 -11.60 12.67
C LEU A 136 -15.64 -12.08 14.09
N LYS A 137 -16.93 -12.25 14.40
CA LYS A 137 -17.37 -12.81 15.70
C LYS A 137 -17.43 -14.34 15.66
N ASN A 138 -17.03 -14.98 16.78
CA ASN A 138 -17.15 -16.42 17.00
C ASN A 138 -16.41 -17.31 15.98
N VAL A 139 -15.33 -16.83 15.39
CA VAL A 139 -14.50 -17.61 14.45
C VAL A 139 -13.10 -17.91 15.00
N GLY A 140 -12.75 -17.44 16.18
CA GLY A 140 -11.41 -17.59 16.74
C GLY A 140 -10.94 -19.03 16.91
N SER A 141 -11.84 -19.96 17.22
CA SER A 141 -11.55 -21.41 17.35
C SER A 141 -11.50 -22.16 16.02
N ARG A 142 -11.97 -21.55 14.91
CA ARG A 142 -11.94 -22.16 13.57
C ARG A 142 -10.58 -22.00 12.92
N TYR A 143 -10.31 -22.82 11.91
CA TYR A 143 -9.09 -22.75 11.11
C TYR A 143 -9.29 -21.91 9.85
N PRO A 144 -8.20 -21.36 9.25
CA PRO A 144 -8.31 -20.54 8.03
C PRO A 144 -9.07 -21.19 6.88
N HIS A 145 -8.86 -22.48 6.64
CA HIS A 145 -9.54 -23.22 5.55
C HIS A 145 -11.06 -23.36 5.72
N GLU A 146 -11.59 -23.06 6.89
CA GLU A 146 -13.04 -23.04 7.18
C GLU A 146 -13.68 -21.66 6.90
N LEU A 147 -12.90 -20.69 6.45
CA LEU A 147 -13.32 -19.30 6.18
C LEU A 147 -13.34 -19.00 4.69
N SER A 148 -14.23 -18.07 4.28
CA SER A 148 -14.16 -17.49 2.93
C SER A 148 -12.91 -16.65 2.74
N GLY A 149 -12.51 -16.37 1.49
CA GLY A 149 -11.33 -15.54 1.18
C GLY A 149 -11.39 -14.17 1.86
N GLY A 150 -12.52 -13.48 1.83
CA GLY A 150 -12.69 -12.20 2.53
C GLY A 150 -12.59 -12.29 4.05
N GLN A 151 -13.03 -13.40 4.64
CA GLN A 151 -12.85 -13.66 6.07
C GLN A 151 -11.38 -13.95 6.40
N GLN A 152 -10.68 -14.73 5.57
CA GLN A 152 -9.24 -14.99 5.72
C GLN A 152 -8.43 -13.68 5.64
N GLN A 153 -8.77 -12.79 4.71
CA GLN A 153 -8.17 -11.46 4.60
C GLN A 153 -8.33 -10.64 5.88
N ARG A 154 -9.53 -10.63 6.48
CA ARG A 154 -9.77 -9.94 7.76
C ARG A 154 -9.00 -10.57 8.91
N VAL A 155 -8.80 -11.88 8.94
CA VAL A 155 -7.92 -12.54 9.93
C VAL A 155 -6.47 -12.09 9.72
N ALA A 156 -5.99 -12.02 8.48
CA ALA A 156 -4.63 -11.53 8.18
C ALA A 156 -4.45 -10.06 8.58
N LEU A 157 -5.48 -9.22 8.34
CA LEU A 157 -5.50 -7.83 8.79
C LEU A 157 -5.43 -7.75 10.33
N ALA A 158 -6.27 -8.50 11.06
CA ALA A 158 -6.27 -8.56 12.52
C ALA A 158 -4.90 -9.01 13.05
N ARG A 159 -4.27 -10.03 12.44
CA ARG A 159 -2.92 -10.51 12.80
C ARG A 159 -1.86 -9.43 12.63
N ALA A 160 -1.92 -8.67 11.53
CA ALA A 160 -0.96 -7.62 11.26
C ALA A 160 -1.15 -6.39 12.18
N MET A 161 -2.40 -6.11 12.60
CA MET A 161 -2.75 -4.95 13.45
C MET A 161 -2.65 -5.24 14.95
N ALA A 162 -2.81 -6.48 15.40
CA ALA A 162 -2.83 -6.83 16.82
C ALA A 162 -1.57 -6.41 17.61
N PRO A 163 -0.35 -6.45 17.02
CA PRO A 163 0.86 -5.92 17.66
C PRO A 163 0.93 -4.39 17.70
N GLU A 164 -0.07 -3.70 17.17
CA GLU A 164 -0.12 -2.22 17.09
C GLU A 164 1.10 -1.64 16.35
N PRO A 165 1.26 -2.00 15.07
CA PRO A 165 2.38 -1.53 14.26
C PRO A 165 2.29 -0.03 14.03
N GLU A 166 3.44 0.62 13.83
CA GLU A 166 3.50 2.03 13.44
C GLU A 166 3.03 2.24 12.00
N LEU A 167 3.36 1.31 11.11
CA LEU A 167 2.96 1.31 9.71
C LEU A 167 2.40 -0.06 9.31
N LEU A 168 1.27 -0.06 8.61
CA LEU A 168 0.70 -1.26 8.00
C LEU A 168 0.96 -1.25 6.49
N LEU A 169 1.50 -2.34 5.98
CA LEU A 169 1.74 -2.56 4.55
C LEU A 169 0.78 -3.64 4.03
N LEU A 170 0.16 -3.39 2.88
CA LEU A 170 -0.77 -4.34 2.25
C LEU A 170 -0.32 -4.58 0.80
N ASP A 171 0.09 -5.82 0.51
CA ASP A 171 0.55 -6.23 -0.82
C ASP A 171 -0.58 -6.90 -1.60
N GLU A 172 -1.17 -6.19 -2.55
CA GLU A 172 -2.30 -6.61 -3.40
C GLU A 172 -3.42 -7.33 -2.60
N PRO A 173 -3.94 -6.71 -1.53
CA PRO A 173 -4.73 -7.42 -0.53
C PRO A 173 -6.04 -8.01 -1.07
N PHE A 174 -6.56 -7.55 -2.21
CA PHE A 174 -7.85 -7.97 -2.74
C PHE A 174 -7.75 -8.80 -4.02
N SER A 175 -6.55 -9.12 -4.50
CA SER A 175 -6.31 -9.77 -5.79
C SER A 175 -6.99 -11.16 -5.93
N ASN A 176 -7.22 -11.85 -4.81
CA ASN A 176 -7.83 -13.18 -4.78
C ASN A 176 -9.35 -13.16 -4.57
N LEU A 177 -10.01 -12.00 -4.67
CA LEU A 177 -11.44 -11.83 -4.44
C LEU A 177 -12.18 -11.51 -5.75
N ASP A 178 -13.46 -11.89 -5.80
CA ASP A 178 -14.37 -11.43 -6.85
C ASP A 178 -14.62 -9.92 -6.76
N VAL A 179 -15.07 -9.31 -7.87
CA VAL A 179 -15.19 -7.85 -8.00
C VAL A 179 -16.14 -7.24 -6.95
N ASP A 180 -17.33 -7.83 -6.75
CA ASP A 180 -18.34 -7.29 -5.83
C ASP A 180 -17.86 -7.33 -4.38
N LEU A 181 -17.18 -8.44 -4.00
CA LEU A 181 -16.62 -8.61 -2.67
C LEU A 181 -15.45 -7.65 -2.44
N ARG A 182 -14.62 -7.44 -3.46
CA ARG A 182 -13.47 -6.54 -3.45
C ARG A 182 -13.86 -5.10 -3.14
N GLU A 183 -14.83 -4.54 -3.89
CA GLU A 183 -15.29 -3.16 -3.71
C GLU A 183 -15.84 -2.93 -2.29
N ARG A 184 -16.65 -3.86 -1.79
CA ARG A 184 -17.20 -3.77 -0.45
C ARG A 184 -16.13 -3.85 0.63
N LEU A 185 -15.20 -4.81 0.52
CA LEU A 185 -14.13 -4.99 1.50
C LEU A 185 -13.12 -3.83 1.50
N ALA A 186 -12.88 -3.21 0.36
CA ALA A 186 -12.01 -2.04 0.27
C ALA A 186 -12.52 -0.91 1.18
N GLY A 187 -13.81 -0.58 1.11
CA GLY A 187 -14.42 0.41 1.99
C GLY A 187 -14.38 0.02 3.47
N GLU A 188 -14.73 -1.24 3.78
CA GLU A 188 -14.71 -1.73 5.16
C GLU A 188 -13.31 -1.72 5.78
N ILE A 189 -12.26 -2.08 5.00
CA ILE A 189 -10.87 -2.01 5.47
C ILE A 189 -10.44 -0.55 5.69
N ARG A 190 -10.83 0.37 4.79
CA ARG A 190 -10.60 1.80 5.01
C ARG A 190 -11.19 2.26 6.35
N ASP A 191 -12.44 1.90 6.62
CA ASP A 191 -13.12 2.29 7.86
C ASP A 191 -12.39 1.74 9.10
N ILE A 192 -11.96 0.47 9.05
CA ILE A 192 -11.17 -0.14 10.13
C ILE A 192 -9.85 0.61 10.35
N LEU A 193 -9.10 0.91 9.29
CA LEU A 193 -7.83 1.63 9.39
C LEU A 193 -8.03 3.04 9.94
N LYS A 194 -9.05 3.76 9.48
CA LYS A 194 -9.36 5.12 9.94
C LYS A 194 -9.85 5.15 11.38
N ALA A 195 -10.71 4.21 11.79
CA ALA A 195 -11.19 4.11 13.17
C ALA A 195 -10.06 3.85 14.18
N ASN A 196 -8.99 3.17 13.76
CA ASN A 196 -7.82 2.90 14.59
C ASN A 196 -6.67 3.93 14.41
N GLY A 197 -6.84 4.95 13.57
CA GLY A 197 -5.79 5.95 13.30
C GLY A 197 -4.53 5.34 12.64
N THR A 198 -4.66 4.18 11.99
CA THR A 198 -3.54 3.44 11.44
C THR A 198 -2.98 4.11 10.19
N THR A 199 -1.68 4.34 10.16
CA THR A 199 -0.98 4.72 8.92
C THR A 199 -0.77 3.46 8.07
N ALA A 200 -1.18 3.50 6.81
CA ALA A 200 -1.07 2.34 5.94
C ALA A 200 -0.56 2.71 4.55
N LEU A 201 0.20 1.81 3.94
CA LEU A 201 0.58 1.88 2.52
C LEU A 201 0.14 0.59 1.84
N LEU A 202 -0.70 0.72 0.82
CA LEU A 202 -1.11 -0.42 0.03
C LEU A 202 -0.46 -0.37 -1.36
N VAL A 203 -0.23 -1.53 -1.96
CA VAL A 203 0.15 -1.64 -3.37
C VAL A 203 -0.92 -2.43 -4.11
N THR A 204 -1.31 -1.94 -5.29
CA THR A 204 -2.29 -2.60 -6.14
C THR A 204 -2.09 -2.21 -7.61
N HIS A 205 -2.64 -2.99 -8.51
CA HIS A 205 -2.79 -2.63 -9.92
C HIS A 205 -4.24 -2.23 -10.27
N ASP A 206 -5.14 -2.31 -9.29
CA ASP A 206 -6.56 -1.98 -9.45
C ASP A 206 -6.85 -0.54 -9.01
N GLN A 207 -7.41 0.23 -9.94
CA GLN A 207 -7.72 1.64 -9.72
C GLN A 207 -8.88 1.81 -8.71
N PHE A 208 -9.90 0.94 -8.79
CA PHE A 208 -11.05 1.03 -7.89
C PHE A 208 -10.63 0.81 -6.44
N GLU A 209 -9.74 -0.16 -6.18
CA GLU A 209 -9.15 -0.36 -4.85
C GLU A 209 -8.43 0.89 -4.36
N ALA A 210 -7.54 1.45 -5.19
CA ALA A 210 -6.78 2.65 -4.85
C ALA A 210 -7.68 3.84 -4.52
N PHE A 211 -8.69 4.10 -5.36
CA PHE A 211 -9.63 5.21 -5.18
C PHE A 211 -10.59 5.00 -4.00
N ALA A 212 -10.95 3.75 -3.68
CA ALA A 212 -11.83 3.44 -2.55
C ALA A 212 -11.12 3.59 -1.19
N ILE A 213 -9.83 3.20 -1.11
CA ILE A 213 -9.11 3.11 0.17
C ILE A 213 -8.23 4.31 0.45
N ALA A 214 -7.46 4.80 -0.55
CA ALA A 214 -6.35 5.69 -0.29
C ALA A 214 -6.77 7.16 -0.11
N ASP A 215 -5.99 7.87 0.70
CA ASP A 215 -6.04 9.33 0.80
C ASP A 215 -5.06 9.97 -0.20
N ASP A 216 -3.90 9.33 -0.40
CA ASP A 216 -2.87 9.74 -1.34
C ASP A 216 -2.51 8.54 -2.24
N ILE A 217 -2.41 8.77 -3.54
CA ILE A 217 -2.13 7.73 -4.52
C ILE A 217 -0.89 8.10 -5.32
N GLY A 218 0.04 7.17 -5.41
CA GLY A 218 1.23 7.28 -6.24
C GLY A 218 1.12 6.41 -7.48
N VAL A 219 1.17 7.01 -8.65
CA VAL A 219 1.19 6.27 -9.92
C VAL A 219 2.62 5.89 -10.26
N MET A 220 2.90 4.59 -10.33
CA MET A 220 4.21 4.04 -10.68
C MET A 220 4.23 3.46 -12.07
N VAL A 221 5.29 3.71 -12.81
CA VAL A 221 5.61 3.09 -14.11
C VAL A 221 7.12 2.93 -14.26
N ASP A 222 7.56 1.79 -14.78
CA ASP A 222 8.97 1.49 -15.05
C ASP A 222 9.93 1.85 -13.90
N GLY A 223 9.56 1.46 -12.68
CA GLY A 223 10.36 1.70 -11.48
C GLY A 223 10.31 3.12 -10.92
N ARG A 224 9.54 4.03 -11.49
CA ARG A 224 9.48 5.45 -11.11
C ARG A 224 8.11 5.86 -10.62
N LEU A 225 8.08 6.75 -9.65
CA LEU A 225 6.86 7.43 -9.21
C LEU A 225 6.61 8.64 -10.12
N VAL A 226 5.57 8.58 -10.94
CA VAL A 226 5.25 9.64 -11.91
C VAL A 226 4.45 10.77 -11.28
N GLN A 227 3.55 10.44 -10.37
CA GLN A 227 2.75 11.43 -9.63
C GLN A 227 2.36 10.84 -8.28
N TRP A 228 2.38 11.66 -7.23
CA TRP A 228 1.89 11.35 -5.89
C TRP A 228 0.91 12.45 -5.47
N ASP A 229 -0.37 12.14 -5.40
CA ASP A 229 -1.41 13.14 -5.12
C ASP A 229 -2.70 12.47 -4.62
N SER A 230 -3.70 13.30 -4.27
CA SER A 230 -5.05 12.82 -4.00
C SER A 230 -5.71 12.22 -5.25
N ALA A 231 -6.68 11.33 -5.05
CA ALA A 231 -7.49 10.77 -6.14
C ALA A 231 -8.09 11.86 -7.04
N TYR A 232 -8.60 12.95 -6.43
CA TYR A 232 -9.16 14.09 -7.16
C TYR A 232 -8.13 14.74 -8.10
N ASN A 233 -6.91 15.02 -7.62
CA ASN A 233 -5.88 15.66 -8.42
C ASN A 233 -5.32 14.73 -9.51
N LEU A 234 -5.19 13.43 -9.24
CA LEU A 234 -4.79 12.45 -10.26
C LEU A 234 -5.76 12.43 -11.45
N TYR A 235 -7.06 12.53 -11.18
CA TYR A 235 -8.09 12.54 -12.20
C TYR A 235 -8.19 13.89 -12.94
N HIS A 236 -8.21 15.02 -12.22
CA HIS A 236 -8.43 16.35 -12.79
C HIS A 236 -7.16 17.08 -13.22
N ARG A 237 -6.00 16.70 -12.70
CA ARG A 237 -4.69 17.33 -12.96
C ARG A 237 -3.58 16.29 -13.15
N PRO A 238 -3.75 15.37 -14.12
CA PRO A 238 -2.74 14.35 -14.36
C PRO A 238 -1.42 14.98 -14.81
N ALA A 239 -0.31 14.56 -14.21
CA ALA A 239 1.02 15.09 -14.50
C ALA A 239 1.57 14.66 -15.87
N SER A 240 0.98 13.63 -16.48
CA SER A 240 1.39 13.12 -17.79
C SER A 240 0.24 12.44 -18.52
N ARG A 241 0.42 12.25 -19.84
CA ARG A 241 -0.51 11.48 -20.67
C ARG A 241 -0.68 10.04 -20.15
N PHE A 242 0.40 9.45 -19.61
CA PHE A 242 0.33 8.13 -19.01
C PHE A 242 -0.64 8.11 -17.83
N VAL A 243 -0.50 9.05 -16.88
CA VAL A 243 -1.39 9.15 -15.71
C VAL A 243 -2.83 9.37 -16.14
N ALA A 244 -3.07 10.28 -17.10
CA ALA A 244 -4.42 10.55 -17.60
C ALA A 244 -5.10 9.32 -18.22
N ASN A 245 -4.35 8.53 -19.02
CA ASN A 245 -4.86 7.29 -19.61
C ASN A 245 -5.01 6.16 -18.59
N PHE A 246 -4.13 6.12 -17.60
CA PHE A 246 -4.09 5.05 -16.61
C PHE A 246 -5.15 5.24 -15.54
N VAL A 247 -5.50 6.48 -15.19
CA VAL A 247 -6.47 6.81 -14.11
C VAL A 247 -7.88 7.06 -14.65
N GLY A 248 -8.02 7.45 -15.92
CA GLY A 248 -9.28 7.84 -16.54
C GLY A 248 -9.61 7.10 -17.83
N TYR A 249 -10.87 7.12 -18.20
CA TYR A 249 -11.36 6.62 -19.49
C TYR A 249 -11.43 7.73 -20.55
N GLY A 250 -10.46 8.68 -20.51
CA GLY A 250 -10.42 9.81 -21.45
C GLY A 250 -9.92 9.40 -22.84
N VAL A 251 -10.38 10.12 -23.85
CA VAL A 251 -9.86 10.03 -25.22
C VAL A 251 -9.04 11.27 -25.52
N PHE A 252 -7.80 11.10 -26.01
CA PHE A 252 -6.97 12.20 -26.44
C PHE A 252 -7.32 12.60 -27.86
N VAL A 253 -7.75 13.85 -28.04
CA VAL A 253 -8.05 14.42 -29.35
C VAL A 253 -6.90 15.36 -29.72
N PRO A 254 -6.30 15.23 -30.92
CA PRO A 254 -5.31 16.18 -31.42
C PRO A 254 -5.92 17.58 -31.48
N GLY A 255 -5.16 18.57 -31.02
CA GLY A 255 -5.58 19.98 -31.10
C GLY A 255 -4.40 20.92 -31.30
N VAL A 256 -4.68 22.09 -31.83
CA VAL A 256 -3.71 23.17 -32.06
C VAL A 256 -4.08 24.36 -31.16
N THR A 257 -3.11 24.80 -30.34
CA THR A 257 -3.30 26.02 -29.54
C THR A 257 -3.45 27.24 -30.43
N ARG A 258 -4.43 28.10 -30.13
CA ARG A 258 -4.65 29.37 -30.80
C ARG A 258 -4.31 30.55 -29.89
N PRO A 259 -4.06 31.75 -30.43
CA PRO A 259 -3.90 32.95 -29.62
C PRO A 259 -5.14 33.16 -28.71
N GLY A 260 -4.90 33.33 -27.37
CA GLY A 260 -5.92 33.32 -26.32
C GLY A 260 -6.04 31.92 -25.67
N PRO A 261 -6.87 31.76 -24.60
CA PRO A 261 -7.05 30.50 -23.92
C PRO A 261 -8.00 29.57 -24.71
N ALA A 262 -7.54 29.08 -25.88
CA ALA A 262 -8.34 28.25 -26.78
C ALA A 262 -7.51 27.19 -27.50
N VAL A 263 -8.14 26.04 -27.73
CA VAL A 263 -7.62 24.93 -28.52
C VAL A 263 -8.60 24.62 -29.66
N GLU A 264 -8.09 24.57 -30.89
CA GLU A 264 -8.83 24.10 -32.05
C GLU A 264 -8.62 22.61 -32.23
N ILE A 265 -9.72 21.86 -32.32
CA ILE A 265 -9.78 20.43 -32.62
C ILE A 265 -10.63 20.22 -33.86
N GLU A 266 -10.64 19.00 -34.41
CA GLU A 266 -11.49 18.67 -35.59
C GLU A 266 -13.00 18.99 -35.40
N LEU A 267 -13.48 19.00 -34.18
CA LEU A 267 -14.88 19.24 -33.83
C LEU A 267 -15.19 20.72 -33.50
N GLY A 268 -14.20 21.62 -33.54
CA GLY A 268 -14.35 23.05 -33.26
C GLY A 268 -13.33 23.62 -32.30
N THR A 269 -13.56 24.85 -31.84
CA THR A 269 -12.65 25.54 -30.89
C THR A 269 -13.23 25.43 -29.47
N LEU A 270 -12.38 24.97 -28.56
CA LEU A 270 -12.70 24.82 -27.12
C LEU A 270 -11.92 25.87 -26.33
N PRO A 271 -12.52 26.51 -25.30
CA PRO A 271 -11.80 27.32 -24.34
C PRO A 271 -10.93 26.41 -23.45
N LEU A 272 -9.75 26.92 -23.07
CA LEU A 272 -8.83 26.28 -22.12
C LEU A 272 -9.12 26.71 -20.69
#